data_341a640fe91a05c4922b2431e0078ff1
#
_entry.id   341a640fe91a05c4922b2431e0078ff1
#
_cell.length_a   1.000
_cell.length_b   1.000
_cell.length_c   1.000
_cell.angle_alpha   90.00
_cell.angle_beta   90.00
_cell.angle_gamma   90.00
#
_symmetry.space_group_name_H-M   'P 1'
#
loop_
_entity.id
_entity.type
_entity.pdbx_description
1 polymer ?
#
loop_
_entity_poly.entity_id
_entity_poly.type
_entity_poly.pdbx_seq_one_letter_code
_entity_poly.pdbx_strand_id
1 'polypeptide(L)'
;MRSRDEYIDFLKFVGLTMIMLAHVHPPVWLYELRSFDVPLMLFASGLAFSGKQIDSQIHFLCTRTLRLVTPVYLFLIGYFIALWFLPDRHVQADEVVGSFLLLNAHSIGYVWVIKVFLLVMLCTPVMLRLDRKLNDRQWSAAILVLLVAVELSGLLLAHLKPGGLAVYYAYYETVQFVLAYSIPFLFGLRFHVVERRRKQTALFLLALLMAVVLLVLYAQTGDALHLSTRYKFPPRAAFILWGTLAAFILWSARRMLGILSRLRLIAFCGRHTLWIYLWHIPLVSLTRPLGDHWLPRLVLVWCVSLALYAVQLSLVKWVERRHPHPLLRYLRD
;
A
#
# COMPACT_ATOMS: atom_id res chain seq x y z
N MET A 1 13.56 -6.83 -23.54
CA MET A 1 12.55 -6.58 -22.46
C MET A 1 12.82 -7.56 -21.33
N ARG A 2 13.06 -7.11 -20.06
CA ARG A 2 13.12 -8.03 -18.92
C ARG A 2 11.75 -8.70 -18.79
N SER A 3 11.72 -10.03 -18.70
CA SER A 3 10.50 -10.78 -18.38
C SER A 3 9.90 -10.26 -17.08
N ARG A 4 8.59 -10.14 -17.02
CA ARG A 4 7.87 -9.71 -15.80
C ARG A 4 8.12 -10.72 -14.69
N ASP A 5 8.51 -10.25 -13.52
CA ASP A 5 8.75 -11.10 -12.36
C ASP A 5 7.42 -11.46 -11.69
N GLU A 6 6.98 -12.71 -11.90
CA GLU A 6 5.71 -13.22 -11.33
C GLU A 6 5.70 -13.21 -9.80
N TYR A 7 6.87 -13.28 -9.16
CA TYR A 7 6.94 -13.22 -7.71
C TYR A 7 6.61 -11.83 -7.14
N ILE A 8 6.88 -10.77 -7.90
CA ILE A 8 6.41 -9.41 -7.54
C ILE A 8 4.88 -9.34 -7.58
N ASP A 9 4.24 -10.01 -8.55
CA ASP A 9 2.78 -10.08 -8.61
C ASP A 9 2.21 -10.90 -7.43
N PHE A 10 2.89 -11.98 -7.02
CA PHE A 10 2.55 -12.73 -5.80
C PHE A 10 2.63 -11.84 -4.53
N LEU A 11 3.69 -11.05 -4.36
CA LEU A 11 3.80 -10.13 -3.22
C LEU A 11 2.65 -9.10 -3.20
N LYS A 12 2.26 -8.60 -4.35
CA LYS A 12 1.11 -7.68 -4.48
C LYS A 12 -0.21 -8.38 -4.14
N PHE A 13 -0.39 -9.62 -4.57
CA PHE A 13 -1.55 -10.43 -4.20
C PHE A 13 -1.62 -10.62 -2.68
N VAL A 14 -0.51 -10.97 -2.03
CA VAL A 14 -0.44 -11.10 -0.55
C VAL A 14 -0.77 -9.76 0.10
N GLY A 15 -0.17 -8.64 -0.34
CA GLY A 15 -0.46 -7.31 0.20
C GLY A 15 -1.95 -6.94 0.09
N LEU A 16 -2.56 -7.17 -1.07
CA LEU A 16 -4.00 -6.94 -1.29
C LEU A 16 -4.86 -7.81 -0.36
N THR A 17 -4.52 -9.09 -0.20
CA THR A 17 -5.23 -9.99 0.72
C THR A 17 -5.15 -9.51 2.16
N MET A 18 -3.98 -9.03 2.59
CA MET A 18 -3.79 -8.48 3.93
C MET A 18 -4.57 -7.17 4.14
N ILE A 19 -4.72 -6.34 3.10
CA ILE A 19 -5.57 -5.14 3.15
C ILE A 19 -7.04 -5.54 3.32
N MET A 20 -7.55 -6.47 2.52
CA MET A 20 -8.94 -6.94 2.65
C MET A 20 -9.20 -7.58 4.02
N LEU A 21 -8.24 -8.37 4.53
CA LEU A 21 -8.30 -8.94 5.86
C LEU A 21 -8.43 -7.86 6.95
N ALA A 22 -7.78 -6.71 6.79
CA ALA A 22 -7.91 -5.60 7.73
C ALA A 22 -9.36 -5.10 7.90
N HIS A 23 -10.14 -5.18 6.85
CA HIS A 23 -11.45 -4.53 6.77
C HIS A 23 -12.62 -5.46 7.16
N VAL A 24 -12.33 -6.73 7.43
CA VAL A 24 -13.35 -7.72 7.85
C VAL A 24 -13.35 -8.01 9.35
N HIS A 25 -12.68 -7.18 10.14
CA HIS A 25 -12.57 -7.28 11.59
C HIS A 25 -12.01 -8.62 12.09
N PRO A 26 -10.78 -9.00 11.68
CA PRO A 26 -10.13 -10.20 12.20
C PRO A 26 -9.80 -10.04 13.69
N PRO A 27 -9.49 -11.14 14.41
CA PRO A 27 -8.99 -11.07 15.79
C PRO A 27 -7.77 -10.13 15.90
N VAL A 28 -7.61 -9.47 17.04
CA VAL A 28 -6.59 -8.42 17.26
C VAL A 28 -5.18 -8.91 16.91
N TRP A 29 -4.80 -10.11 17.33
CA TRP A 29 -3.48 -10.66 17.01
C TRP A 29 -3.23 -10.78 15.49
N LEU A 30 -4.26 -11.18 14.73
CA LEU A 30 -4.17 -11.32 13.29
C LEU A 30 -4.20 -9.95 12.61
N TYR A 31 -4.97 -9.00 13.16
CA TYR A 31 -4.97 -7.61 12.73
C TYR A 31 -3.59 -6.96 12.86
N GLU A 32 -2.90 -7.20 13.96
CA GLU A 32 -1.54 -6.68 14.17
C GLU A 32 -0.52 -7.40 13.28
N LEU A 33 -0.55 -8.74 13.23
CA LEU A 33 0.37 -9.54 12.43
C LEU A 33 0.34 -9.18 10.95
N ARG A 34 -0.86 -8.95 10.37
CA ARG A 34 -1.03 -8.65 8.94
C ARG A 34 -0.68 -7.20 8.57
N SER A 35 -0.34 -6.33 9.52
CA SER A 35 -0.20 -4.87 9.35
C SER A 35 0.96 -4.44 8.43
N PHE A 36 1.69 -5.40 7.86
CA PHE A 36 2.69 -5.18 6.81
C PHE A 36 2.12 -4.95 5.39
N ASP A 37 0.82 -4.92 5.23
CA ASP A 37 0.08 -4.82 3.97
C ASP A 37 0.57 -3.72 3.02
N VAL A 38 0.44 -2.45 3.41
CA VAL A 38 0.85 -1.29 2.61
C VAL A 38 2.38 -1.22 2.44
N PRO A 39 3.20 -1.41 3.48
CA PRO A 39 4.65 -1.53 3.33
C PRO A 39 5.08 -2.62 2.33
N LEU A 40 4.45 -3.81 2.33
CA LEU A 40 4.73 -4.87 1.37
C LEU A 40 4.42 -4.44 -0.07
N MET A 41 3.30 -3.79 -0.28
CA MET A 41 2.91 -3.30 -1.61
C MET A 41 3.91 -2.25 -2.14
N LEU A 42 4.41 -1.36 -1.28
CA LEU A 42 5.42 -0.37 -1.64
C LEU A 42 6.79 -1.02 -1.87
N PHE A 43 7.17 -1.99 -1.05
CA PHE A 43 8.37 -2.79 -1.27
C PHE A 43 8.30 -3.51 -2.64
N ALA A 44 7.18 -4.15 -2.97
CA ALA A 44 6.96 -4.77 -4.27
C ALA A 44 7.01 -3.76 -5.44
N SER A 45 6.55 -2.54 -5.20
CA SER A 45 6.67 -1.44 -6.16
C SER A 45 8.13 -1.03 -6.35
N GLY A 46 8.91 -0.91 -5.29
CA GLY A 46 10.34 -0.67 -5.35
C GLY A 46 11.09 -1.73 -6.15
N LEU A 47 10.81 -3.02 -5.90
CA LEU A 47 11.35 -4.14 -6.70
C LEU A 47 11.03 -3.98 -8.20
N ALA A 48 9.80 -3.58 -8.52
CA ALA A 48 9.36 -3.39 -9.90
C ALA A 48 10.03 -2.19 -10.60
N PHE A 49 10.51 -1.21 -9.83
CA PHE A 49 11.26 -0.05 -10.34
C PHE A 49 12.77 -0.25 -10.37
N SER A 50 13.29 -1.24 -9.66
CA SER A 50 14.73 -1.51 -9.60
C SER A 50 15.35 -1.67 -11.00
N GLY A 51 16.44 -0.94 -11.23
CA GLY A 51 17.17 -0.95 -12.50
C GLY A 51 16.46 -0.28 -13.69
N LYS A 52 15.33 0.38 -13.48
CA LYS A 52 14.68 1.19 -14.54
C LYS A 52 15.37 2.54 -14.69
N GLN A 53 15.53 2.96 -15.94
CA GLN A 53 15.88 4.33 -16.29
C GLN A 53 14.60 5.12 -16.60
N ILE A 54 14.59 6.39 -16.22
CA ILE A 54 13.52 7.33 -16.53
C ILE A 54 14.09 8.36 -17.50
N ASP A 55 13.70 8.27 -18.76
CA ASP A 55 14.19 9.16 -19.82
C ASP A 55 13.59 10.56 -19.66
N SER A 56 12.29 10.64 -19.43
CA SER A 56 11.58 11.90 -19.16
C SER A 56 10.81 11.82 -17.84
N GLN A 57 11.19 12.66 -16.87
CA GLN A 57 10.55 12.70 -15.56
C GLN A 57 9.10 13.16 -15.65
N ILE A 58 8.81 14.19 -16.43
CA ILE A 58 7.47 14.74 -16.59
C ILE A 58 6.56 13.68 -17.21
N HIS A 59 6.97 13.05 -18.29
CA HIS A 59 6.20 12.00 -18.94
C HIS A 59 5.95 10.81 -17.99
N PHE A 60 6.98 10.41 -17.23
CA PHE A 60 6.86 9.35 -16.22
C PHE A 60 5.82 9.72 -15.16
N LEU A 61 5.92 10.90 -14.55
CA LEU A 61 5.03 11.36 -13.49
C LEU A 61 3.59 11.48 -14.01
N CYS A 62 3.38 12.15 -15.15
CA CYS A 62 2.04 12.30 -15.75
C CYS A 62 1.40 10.93 -16.05
N THR A 63 2.14 10.04 -16.72
CA THR A 63 1.61 8.73 -17.10
C THR A 63 1.26 7.89 -15.88
N ARG A 64 2.10 7.91 -14.83
CA ARG A 64 1.88 7.14 -13.61
C ARG A 64 0.75 7.70 -12.75
N THR A 65 0.69 9.03 -12.63
CA THR A 65 -0.42 9.70 -11.93
C THR A 65 -1.75 9.38 -12.58
N LEU A 66 -1.85 9.53 -13.90
CA LEU A 66 -3.08 9.21 -14.63
C LEU A 66 -3.47 7.74 -14.49
N ARG A 67 -2.52 6.80 -14.55
CA ARG A 67 -2.81 5.37 -14.35
C ARG A 67 -3.28 5.02 -12.96
N LEU A 68 -2.91 5.79 -11.94
CA LEU A 68 -3.34 5.55 -10.57
C LEU A 68 -4.63 6.30 -10.23
N VAL A 69 -4.71 7.58 -10.57
CA VAL A 69 -5.80 8.47 -10.14
C VAL A 69 -7.06 8.29 -10.99
N THR A 70 -6.92 8.13 -12.32
CA THR A 70 -8.09 8.01 -13.21
C THR A 70 -9.01 6.83 -12.86
N PRO A 71 -8.50 5.58 -12.65
CA PRO A 71 -9.35 4.47 -12.21
C PRO A 71 -10.08 4.75 -10.89
N VAL A 72 -9.38 5.38 -9.94
CA VAL A 72 -9.95 5.70 -8.63
C VAL A 72 -11.07 6.73 -8.76
N TYR A 73 -10.87 7.78 -9.56
CA TYR A 73 -11.91 8.80 -9.76
C TYR A 73 -13.11 8.26 -10.51
N LEU A 74 -12.90 7.42 -11.53
CA LEU A 74 -13.99 6.75 -12.23
C LEU A 74 -14.80 5.85 -11.28
N PHE A 75 -14.10 5.11 -10.41
CA PHE A 75 -14.76 4.32 -9.37
C PHE A 75 -15.54 5.19 -8.39
N LEU A 76 -14.94 6.27 -7.86
CA LEU A 76 -15.61 7.17 -6.90
C LEU A 76 -16.85 7.81 -7.49
N ILE A 77 -16.81 8.25 -8.75
CA ILE A 77 -17.99 8.78 -9.46
C ILE A 77 -19.11 7.72 -9.48
N GLY A 78 -18.81 6.51 -9.95
CA GLY A 78 -19.79 5.42 -9.98
C GLY A 78 -20.29 5.03 -8.58
N TYR A 79 -19.39 5.01 -7.59
CA TYR A 79 -19.71 4.68 -6.21
C TYR A 79 -20.68 5.69 -5.58
N PHE A 80 -20.40 6.99 -5.68
CA PHE A 80 -21.26 8.03 -5.13
C PHE A 80 -22.60 8.14 -5.89
N ILE A 81 -22.60 7.94 -7.21
CA ILE A 81 -23.85 7.83 -7.98
C ILE A 81 -24.68 6.66 -7.47
N ALA A 82 -24.07 5.48 -7.28
CA ALA A 82 -24.78 4.32 -6.75
C ALA A 82 -25.35 4.57 -5.34
N LEU A 83 -24.57 5.22 -4.47
CA LEU A 83 -25.05 5.60 -3.13
C LEU A 83 -26.22 6.58 -3.15
N TRP A 84 -26.26 7.49 -4.12
CA TRP A 84 -27.36 8.45 -4.27
C TRP A 84 -28.72 7.78 -4.48
N PHE A 85 -28.73 6.60 -5.11
CA PHE A 85 -29.96 5.82 -5.33
C PHE A 85 -30.36 4.91 -4.16
N LEU A 86 -29.55 4.85 -3.09
CA LEU A 86 -29.89 4.07 -1.90
C LEU A 86 -30.67 4.93 -0.90
N PRO A 87 -31.91 4.53 -0.52
CA PRO A 87 -32.83 5.40 0.25
C PRO A 87 -32.34 5.73 1.67
N ASP A 88 -31.49 4.90 2.26
CA ASP A 88 -31.09 5.00 3.66
C ASP A 88 -29.69 5.61 3.86
N ARG A 89 -29.06 6.14 2.82
CA ARG A 89 -27.71 6.72 2.91
C ARG A 89 -27.68 8.18 2.48
N HIS A 90 -27.44 9.05 3.46
CA HIS A 90 -27.12 10.45 3.20
C HIS A 90 -25.62 10.57 2.95
N VAL A 91 -25.25 10.89 1.71
CA VAL A 91 -23.86 11.20 1.33
C VAL A 91 -23.55 12.63 1.78
N GLN A 92 -22.56 12.80 2.64
CA GLN A 92 -22.12 14.12 3.10
C GLN A 92 -21.14 14.74 2.10
N ALA A 93 -21.22 16.05 1.90
CA ALA A 93 -20.36 16.74 0.93
C ALA A 93 -18.86 16.65 1.29
N ASP A 94 -18.53 16.68 2.58
CA ASP A 94 -17.15 16.53 3.08
C ASP A 94 -16.60 15.12 2.82
N GLU A 95 -17.43 14.07 2.93
CA GLU A 95 -17.05 12.69 2.56
C GLU A 95 -16.71 12.58 1.07
N VAL A 96 -17.50 13.21 0.20
CA VAL A 96 -17.24 13.24 -1.25
C VAL A 96 -15.93 13.96 -1.53
N VAL A 97 -15.80 15.21 -1.05
CA VAL A 97 -14.58 16.02 -1.27
C VAL A 97 -13.36 15.33 -0.70
N GLY A 98 -13.43 14.83 0.53
CA GLY A 98 -12.33 14.11 1.17
C GLY A 98 -11.91 12.84 0.39
N SER A 99 -12.87 12.12 -0.20
CA SER A 99 -12.59 10.94 -1.02
C SER A 99 -11.86 11.30 -2.32
N PHE A 100 -12.27 12.35 -3.02
CA PHE A 100 -11.57 12.83 -4.22
C PHE A 100 -10.19 13.45 -3.91
N LEU A 101 -10.02 14.03 -2.72
CA LEU A 101 -8.71 14.47 -2.22
C LEU A 101 -7.87 13.34 -1.63
N LEU A 102 -8.39 12.10 -1.66
CA LEU A 102 -7.74 10.89 -1.15
C LEU A 102 -7.33 11.03 0.34
N LEU A 103 -8.16 11.66 1.16
CA LEU A 103 -7.89 11.87 2.58
C LEU A 103 -8.14 10.57 3.37
N ASN A 104 -7.45 10.46 4.52
CA ASN A 104 -7.72 9.38 5.49
C ASN A 104 -8.97 9.69 6.32
N ALA A 105 -9.11 10.94 6.78
CA ALA A 105 -10.27 11.43 7.50
C ALA A 105 -11.26 12.12 6.54
N HIS A 106 -12.55 12.17 6.93
CA HIS A 106 -13.62 12.81 6.14
C HIS A 106 -13.69 12.28 4.70
N SER A 107 -13.56 10.97 4.52
CA SER A 107 -13.65 10.27 3.24
C SER A 107 -14.29 8.89 3.44
N ILE A 108 -14.44 8.12 2.37
CA ILE A 108 -14.87 6.71 2.46
C ILE A 108 -13.87 5.82 3.25
N GLY A 109 -12.75 6.38 3.73
CA GLY A 109 -11.83 5.73 4.66
C GLY A 109 -10.81 4.77 4.03
N TYR A 110 -10.92 4.45 2.75
CA TYR A 110 -10.05 3.47 2.08
C TYR A 110 -9.06 4.11 1.11
N VAL A 111 -9.38 5.26 0.54
CA VAL A 111 -8.64 5.91 -0.55
C VAL A 111 -7.28 6.49 -0.14
N TRP A 112 -7.01 6.68 1.16
CA TRP A 112 -5.72 7.17 1.67
C TRP A 112 -4.53 6.33 1.21
N VAL A 113 -4.71 5.01 1.01
CA VAL A 113 -3.66 4.12 0.50
C VAL A 113 -3.22 4.56 -0.90
N ILE A 114 -4.16 4.99 -1.74
CA ILE A 114 -3.87 5.51 -3.08
C ILE A 114 -3.02 6.77 -2.99
N LYS A 115 -3.30 7.66 -2.03
CA LYS A 115 -2.50 8.87 -1.76
C LYS A 115 -1.06 8.51 -1.39
N VAL A 116 -0.87 7.51 -0.52
CA VAL A 116 0.47 7.01 -0.17
C VAL A 116 1.23 6.57 -1.42
N PHE A 117 0.60 5.74 -2.28
CA PHE A 117 1.22 5.31 -3.54
C PHE A 117 1.54 6.48 -4.46
N LEU A 118 0.63 7.45 -4.58
CA LEU A 118 0.81 8.64 -5.40
C LEU A 118 2.03 9.44 -4.91
N LEU A 119 2.10 9.74 -3.62
CA LEU A 119 3.18 10.52 -3.01
C LEU A 119 4.55 9.85 -3.17
N VAL A 120 4.65 8.56 -2.84
CA VAL A 120 5.90 7.79 -3.00
C VAL A 120 6.30 7.72 -4.48
N MET A 121 5.33 7.57 -5.39
CA MET A 121 5.59 7.55 -6.82
C MET A 121 6.09 8.91 -7.33
N LEU A 122 5.56 10.02 -6.84
CA LEU A 122 6.05 11.37 -7.19
C LEU A 122 7.51 11.56 -6.75
N CYS A 123 7.92 10.95 -5.64
CA CYS A 123 9.30 10.98 -5.14
C CYS A 123 10.22 9.93 -5.83
N THR A 124 9.66 8.97 -6.60
CA THR A 124 10.42 7.87 -7.23
C THR A 124 11.63 8.33 -8.07
N PRO A 125 11.55 9.38 -8.92
CA PRO A 125 12.72 9.83 -9.70
C PRO A 125 13.90 10.25 -8.82
N VAL A 126 13.63 10.90 -7.70
CA VAL A 126 14.66 11.30 -6.72
C VAL A 126 15.24 10.07 -6.02
N MET A 127 14.38 9.16 -5.56
CA MET A 127 14.80 7.93 -4.90
C MET A 127 15.66 7.04 -5.79
N LEU A 128 15.33 6.90 -7.08
CA LEU A 128 16.15 6.16 -8.05
C LEU A 128 17.52 6.79 -8.27
N ARG A 129 17.62 8.12 -8.27
CA ARG A 129 18.91 8.82 -8.38
C ARG A 129 19.75 8.61 -7.13
N LEU A 130 19.16 8.72 -5.96
CA LEU A 130 19.84 8.51 -4.68
C LEU A 130 20.33 7.07 -4.56
N ASP A 131 19.49 6.08 -4.86
CA ASP A 131 19.88 4.66 -4.80
C ASP A 131 21.07 4.33 -5.68
N ARG A 132 21.20 4.95 -6.86
CA ARG A 132 22.35 4.77 -7.75
C ARG A 132 23.62 5.47 -7.29
N LYS A 133 23.50 6.61 -6.61
CA LYS A 133 24.64 7.43 -6.18
C LYS A 133 25.24 6.96 -4.85
N LEU A 134 24.40 6.42 -3.97
CA LEU A 134 24.83 6.04 -2.63
C LEU A 134 25.48 4.65 -2.62
N ASN A 135 26.66 4.56 -2.02
CA ASN A 135 27.25 3.27 -1.67
C ASN A 135 26.50 2.62 -0.51
N ASP A 136 26.82 1.36 -0.15
CA ASP A 136 26.07 0.61 0.86
C ASP A 136 26.10 1.26 2.25
N ARG A 137 27.22 1.89 2.65
CA ARG A 137 27.33 2.58 3.94
C ARG A 137 26.49 3.85 3.95
N GLN A 138 26.59 4.65 2.90
CA GLN A 138 25.79 5.88 2.75
C GLN A 138 24.31 5.56 2.66
N TRP A 139 23.92 4.50 1.95
CA TRP A 139 22.55 4.05 1.86
C TRP A 139 22.01 3.63 3.23
N SER A 140 22.76 2.83 4.01
CA SER A 140 22.36 2.43 5.36
C SER A 140 22.23 3.63 6.29
N ALA A 141 23.17 4.60 6.22
CA ALA A 141 23.09 5.85 6.98
C ALA A 141 21.84 6.66 6.57
N ALA A 142 21.53 6.76 5.27
CA ALA A 142 20.35 7.46 4.79
C ALA A 142 19.04 6.83 5.29
N ILE A 143 18.96 5.49 5.34
CA ILE A 143 17.81 4.79 5.92
C ILE A 143 17.69 5.06 7.42
N LEU A 144 18.79 5.05 8.15
CA LEU A 144 18.78 5.38 9.59
C LEU A 144 18.33 6.82 9.84
N VAL A 145 18.86 7.78 9.09
CA VAL A 145 18.43 9.18 9.14
C VAL A 145 16.94 9.31 8.83
N LEU A 146 16.45 8.58 7.83
CA LEU A 146 15.04 8.60 7.47
C LEU A 146 14.15 7.99 8.57
N LEU A 147 14.59 6.91 9.23
CA LEU A 147 13.89 6.34 10.39
C LEU A 147 13.82 7.33 11.57
N VAL A 148 14.94 8.00 11.86
CA VAL A 148 14.97 9.06 12.88
C VAL A 148 14.04 10.23 12.50
N ALA A 149 14.06 10.64 11.23
CA ALA A 149 13.18 11.70 10.74
C ALA A 149 11.70 11.32 10.86
N VAL A 150 11.33 10.06 10.57
CA VAL A 150 9.96 9.53 10.78
C VAL A 150 9.54 9.68 12.25
N GLU A 151 10.43 9.32 13.17
CA GLU A 151 10.13 9.37 14.59
C GLU A 151 10.03 10.80 15.11
N LEU A 152 10.98 11.67 14.76
CA LEU A 152 10.95 13.09 15.12
C LEU A 152 9.74 13.82 14.51
N SER A 153 9.41 13.53 13.26
CA SER A 153 8.21 14.05 12.59
C SER A 153 6.92 13.60 13.29
N GLY A 154 6.87 12.35 13.76
CA GLY A 154 5.75 11.85 14.55
C GLY A 154 5.62 12.53 15.93
N LEU A 155 6.73 12.88 16.57
CA LEU A 155 6.73 13.69 17.80
C LEU A 155 6.25 15.12 17.52
N LEU A 156 6.72 15.75 16.44
CA LEU A 156 6.27 17.06 16.02
C LEU A 156 4.75 17.07 15.78
N LEU A 157 4.19 16.02 15.16
CA LEU A 157 2.75 15.89 14.97
C LEU A 157 1.96 15.88 16.28
N ALA A 158 2.51 15.29 17.35
CA ALA A 158 1.87 15.33 18.67
C ALA A 158 1.73 16.76 19.21
N HIS A 159 2.67 17.64 18.90
CA HIS A 159 2.62 19.06 19.26
C HIS A 159 1.74 19.89 18.31
N LEU A 160 1.63 19.52 17.03
CA LEU A 160 0.79 20.23 16.06
C LEU A 160 -0.71 20.00 16.27
N LYS A 161 -1.10 18.88 16.85
CA LYS A 161 -2.50 18.50 17.05
C LYS A 161 -3.32 19.55 17.83
N PRO A 162 -2.80 20.18 18.89
CA PRO A 162 -3.49 21.28 19.60
C PRO A 162 -3.63 22.56 18.77
N GLY A 163 -2.72 22.80 17.80
CA GLY A 163 -2.66 24.03 17.01
C GLY A 163 -3.61 24.12 15.81
N GLY A 164 -4.32 23.03 15.49
CA GLY A 164 -5.32 23.02 14.42
C GLY A 164 -5.35 21.73 13.61
N LEU A 165 -6.55 21.16 13.43
CA LEU A 165 -6.76 19.89 12.75
C LEU A 165 -6.32 19.92 11.27
N ALA A 166 -6.54 21.02 10.56
CA ALA A 166 -6.20 21.14 9.16
C ALA A 166 -4.68 21.05 8.92
N VAL A 167 -3.88 21.75 9.69
CA VAL A 167 -2.41 21.71 9.60
C VAL A 167 -1.88 20.34 9.99
N TYR A 168 -2.45 19.74 11.06
CA TYR A 168 -2.11 18.38 11.47
C TYR A 168 -2.33 17.36 10.36
N TYR A 169 -3.53 17.33 9.76
CA TYR A 169 -3.83 16.38 8.68
C TYR A 169 -3.04 16.67 7.41
N ALA A 170 -2.85 17.92 7.03
CA ALA A 170 -2.05 18.28 5.86
C ALA A 170 -0.61 17.77 5.99
N TYR A 171 0.03 17.99 7.16
CA TYR A 171 1.39 17.50 7.42
C TYR A 171 1.44 15.97 7.50
N TYR A 172 0.55 15.36 8.29
CA TYR A 172 0.48 13.93 8.51
C TYR A 172 0.26 13.15 7.21
N GLU A 173 -0.72 13.58 6.41
CA GLU A 173 -1.10 12.88 5.19
C GLU A 173 -0.19 13.19 3.98
N THR A 174 0.81 14.02 4.14
CA THR A 174 1.79 14.34 3.10
C THR A 174 3.20 14.01 3.57
N VAL A 175 3.78 14.81 4.42
CA VAL A 175 5.19 14.68 4.86
C VAL A 175 5.43 13.38 5.58
N GLN A 176 4.60 13.06 6.60
CA GLN A 176 4.78 11.83 7.37
C GLN A 176 4.60 10.58 6.50
N PHE A 177 3.63 10.58 5.59
CA PHE A 177 3.45 9.48 4.64
C PHE A 177 4.65 9.29 3.72
N VAL A 178 5.19 10.37 3.15
CA VAL A 178 6.38 10.30 2.29
C VAL A 178 7.57 9.75 3.06
N LEU A 179 7.89 10.31 4.24
CA LEU A 179 9.02 9.88 5.05
C LEU A 179 8.91 8.39 5.39
N ALA A 180 7.78 7.99 5.96
CA ALA A 180 7.58 6.65 6.47
C ALA A 180 7.55 5.59 5.35
N TYR A 181 6.69 5.78 4.37
CA TYR A 181 6.44 4.78 3.32
C TYR A 181 7.50 4.74 2.21
N SER A 182 8.41 5.72 2.17
CA SER A 182 9.60 5.65 1.31
C SER A 182 10.57 4.55 1.72
N ILE A 183 10.63 4.20 3.01
CA ILE A 183 11.56 3.19 3.54
C ILE A 183 11.35 1.82 2.90
N PRO A 184 10.16 1.18 2.95
CA PRO A 184 9.95 -0.10 2.31
C PRO A 184 10.15 -0.04 0.79
N PHE A 185 9.81 1.08 0.14
CA PHE A 185 10.06 1.28 -1.29
C PHE A 185 11.56 1.30 -1.62
N LEU A 186 12.39 2.02 -0.85
CA LEU A 186 13.84 2.07 -1.01
C LEU A 186 14.49 0.70 -0.79
N PHE A 187 14.01 -0.08 0.19
CA PHE A 187 14.44 -1.46 0.34
C PHE A 187 14.13 -2.30 -0.89
N GLY A 188 12.94 -2.17 -1.45
CA GLY A 188 12.56 -2.85 -2.70
C GLY A 188 13.47 -2.45 -3.87
N LEU A 189 13.81 -1.17 -4.02
CA LEU A 189 14.74 -0.69 -5.04
C LEU A 189 16.11 -1.33 -4.91
N ARG A 190 16.69 -1.27 -3.70
CA ARG A 190 18.08 -1.71 -3.43
C ARG A 190 18.23 -3.22 -3.54
N PHE A 191 17.33 -3.98 -2.93
CA PHE A 191 17.52 -5.41 -2.71
C PHE A 191 17.05 -6.34 -3.84
N HIS A 192 16.57 -5.81 -4.95
CA HIS A 192 16.25 -6.63 -6.12
C HIS A 192 17.49 -7.34 -6.69
N VAL A 193 18.62 -6.65 -6.78
CA VAL A 193 19.85 -7.09 -7.46
C VAL A 193 20.99 -7.43 -6.49
N VAL A 194 20.81 -7.24 -5.18
CA VAL A 194 21.87 -7.42 -4.18
C VAL A 194 22.18 -8.91 -3.95
N GLU A 195 23.45 -9.20 -3.71
CA GLU A 195 23.99 -10.53 -3.44
C GLU A 195 23.35 -11.21 -2.21
N ARG A 196 23.24 -12.53 -2.23
CA ARG A 196 22.58 -13.32 -1.18
C ARG A 196 23.10 -13.05 0.23
N ARG A 197 24.43 -12.99 0.41
CA ARG A 197 25.06 -12.72 1.73
C ARG A 197 24.62 -11.37 2.28
N ARG A 198 24.65 -10.32 1.46
CA ARG A 198 24.23 -8.98 1.87
C ARG A 198 22.74 -8.92 2.23
N LYS A 199 21.90 -9.67 1.50
CA LYS A 199 20.48 -9.80 1.86
C LYS A 199 20.30 -10.43 3.23
N GLN A 200 21.04 -11.49 3.53
CA GLN A 200 20.98 -12.16 4.84
C GLN A 200 21.46 -11.25 5.97
N THR A 201 22.55 -10.53 5.76
CA THR A 201 23.06 -9.55 6.74
C THR A 201 22.05 -8.43 6.98
N ALA A 202 21.46 -7.86 5.91
CA ALA A 202 20.46 -6.80 6.03
C ALA A 202 19.20 -7.30 6.74
N LEU A 203 18.75 -8.52 6.45
CA LEU A 203 17.60 -9.15 7.13
C LEU A 203 17.89 -9.34 8.63
N PHE A 204 19.07 -9.84 8.96
CA PHE A 204 19.50 -10.01 10.37
C PHE A 204 19.54 -8.67 11.11
N LEU A 205 20.19 -7.65 10.54
CA LEU A 205 20.27 -6.33 11.15
C LEU A 205 18.88 -5.68 11.31
N LEU A 206 18.00 -5.83 10.33
CA LEU A 206 16.63 -5.31 10.40
C LEU A 206 15.83 -6.05 11.47
N ALA A 207 15.98 -7.37 11.59
CA ALA A 207 15.34 -8.18 12.63
C ALA A 207 15.88 -7.79 14.02
N LEU A 208 17.19 -7.60 14.16
CA LEU A 208 17.81 -7.15 15.41
C LEU A 208 17.29 -5.76 15.82
N LEU A 209 17.28 -4.81 14.87
CA LEU A 209 16.75 -3.48 15.12
C LEU A 209 15.27 -3.55 15.55
N MET A 210 14.47 -4.36 14.87
CA MET A 210 13.06 -4.55 15.24
C MET A 210 12.93 -5.16 16.65
N ALA A 211 13.75 -6.15 17.00
CA ALA A 211 13.74 -6.73 18.33
C ALA A 211 14.09 -5.70 19.42
N VAL A 212 15.10 -4.85 19.18
CA VAL A 212 15.45 -3.75 20.08
C VAL A 212 14.29 -2.76 20.23
N VAL A 213 13.64 -2.35 19.13
CA VAL A 213 12.50 -1.44 19.16
C VAL A 213 11.35 -2.06 19.96
N LEU A 214 11.01 -3.33 19.74
CA LEU A 214 9.96 -4.03 20.50
C LEU A 214 10.31 -4.11 22.00
N LEU A 215 11.56 -4.38 22.36
CA LEU A 215 12.02 -4.42 23.74
C LEU A 215 11.86 -3.04 24.41
N VAL A 216 12.26 -1.97 23.73
CA VAL A 216 12.12 -0.60 24.22
C VAL A 216 10.63 -0.23 24.41
N LEU A 217 9.79 -0.56 23.43
CA LEU A 217 8.34 -0.32 23.52
C LEU A 217 7.72 -1.09 24.69
N TYR A 218 8.10 -2.35 24.86
CA TYR A 218 7.63 -3.16 25.99
C TYR A 218 8.06 -2.57 27.32
N ALA A 219 9.30 -2.15 27.44
CA ALA A 219 9.81 -1.51 28.67
C ALA A 219 9.08 -0.20 28.99
N GLN A 220 8.69 0.57 27.98
CA GLN A 220 8.00 1.86 28.15
C GLN A 220 6.49 1.73 28.39
N THR A 221 5.83 0.75 27.77
CA THR A 221 4.36 0.69 27.72
C THR A 221 3.76 -0.59 28.31
N GLY A 222 4.60 -1.59 28.64
CA GLY A 222 4.15 -2.93 29.01
C GLY A 222 3.54 -3.73 27.87
N ASP A 223 3.57 -3.19 26.64
CA ASP A 223 2.92 -3.78 25.46
C ASP A 223 3.72 -3.48 24.19
N ALA A 224 4.17 -4.51 23.50
CA ALA A 224 4.93 -4.40 22.26
C ALA A 224 4.16 -4.89 21.02
N LEU A 225 2.96 -5.42 21.18
CA LEU A 225 2.26 -6.16 20.11
C LEU A 225 1.27 -5.31 19.33
N HIS A 226 0.82 -4.15 19.85
CA HIS A 226 -0.17 -3.28 19.21
C HIS A 226 0.46 -2.24 18.27
N LEU A 227 1.30 -2.71 17.31
CA LEU A 227 2.04 -1.82 16.39
C LEU A 227 1.12 -1.06 15.43
N SER A 228 0.13 -1.75 14.86
CA SER A 228 -0.82 -1.13 13.93
C SER A 228 -1.76 -0.17 14.64
N THR A 229 -2.32 -0.59 15.75
CA THR A 229 -3.30 0.21 16.49
C THR A 229 -2.70 1.50 17.04
N ARG A 230 -1.43 1.46 17.49
CA ARG A 230 -0.76 2.63 18.12
C ARG A 230 0.08 3.46 17.16
N TYR A 231 0.70 2.83 16.14
CA TYR A 231 1.79 3.44 15.36
C TYR A 231 1.55 3.49 13.85
N LYS A 232 0.33 3.20 13.39
CA LYS A 232 -0.02 3.27 11.95
C LYS A 232 -0.50 4.66 11.55
N PHE A 233 -1.17 5.39 12.45
CA PHE A 233 -1.79 6.67 12.16
C PHE A 233 -1.51 7.70 13.27
N PRO A 234 -0.44 8.51 13.12
CA PRO A 234 0.52 8.62 12.02
C PRO A 234 1.53 7.46 12.00
N PRO A 235 2.05 7.06 10.80
CA PRO A 235 3.00 5.96 10.72
C PRO A 235 4.32 6.32 11.40
N ARG A 236 4.70 5.54 12.41
CA ARG A 236 5.93 5.67 13.21
C ARG A 236 6.96 4.62 12.80
N ALA A 237 8.19 4.80 13.23
CA ALA A 237 9.32 3.95 12.88
C ALA A 237 9.07 2.45 13.19
N ALA A 238 8.50 2.13 14.35
CA ALA A 238 8.19 0.76 14.75
C ALA A 238 7.26 0.05 13.74
N PHE A 239 6.18 0.71 13.33
CA PHE A 239 5.24 0.17 12.34
C PHE A 239 5.91 -0.06 10.97
N ILE A 240 6.71 0.89 10.52
CA ILE A 240 7.41 0.81 9.22
C ILE A 240 8.51 -0.26 9.24
N LEU A 241 9.23 -0.39 10.34
CA LEU A 241 10.24 -1.45 10.51
C LEU A 241 9.60 -2.84 10.45
N TRP A 242 8.49 -3.05 11.17
CA TRP A 242 7.73 -4.29 11.11
C TRP A 242 7.29 -4.61 9.68
N GLY A 243 6.65 -3.66 9.00
CA GLY A 243 6.18 -3.84 7.64
C GLY A 243 7.31 -4.11 6.64
N THR A 244 8.45 -3.43 6.80
CA THR A 244 9.63 -3.62 5.93
C THR A 244 10.29 -4.97 6.20
N LEU A 245 10.41 -5.39 7.46
CA LEU A 245 10.95 -6.68 7.85
C LEU A 245 10.10 -7.81 7.27
N ALA A 246 8.78 -7.78 7.45
CA ALA A 246 7.85 -8.78 6.93
C ALA A 246 7.91 -8.86 5.38
N ALA A 247 7.96 -7.70 4.70
CA ALA A 247 8.11 -7.65 3.25
C ALA A 247 9.44 -8.28 2.80
N PHE A 248 10.52 -8.01 3.52
CA PHE A 248 11.83 -8.56 3.20
C PHE A 248 11.95 -10.06 3.51
N ILE A 249 11.30 -10.56 4.57
CA ILE A 249 11.18 -12.00 4.85
C ILE A 249 10.45 -12.69 3.69
N LEU A 250 9.30 -12.18 3.29
CA LEU A 250 8.53 -12.72 2.15
C LEU A 250 9.35 -12.72 0.85
N TRP A 251 10.09 -11.63 0.58
CA TRP A 251 10.98 -11.60 -0.57
C TRP A 251 12.10 -12.64 -0.49
N SER A 252 12.68 -12.84 0.69
CA SER A 252 13.75 -13.81 0.93
C SER A 252 13.26 -15.25 0.82
N ALA A 253 11.99 -15.50 1.14
CA ALA A 253 11.31 -16.79 1.01
C ALA A 253 10.95 -17.18 -0.44
N ARG A 254 11.38 -16.39 -1.45
CA ARG A 254 11.08 -16.60 -2.87
C ARG A 254 11.33 -18.04 -3.36
N ARG A 255 12.36 -18.72 -2.83
CA ARG A 255 12.65 -20.10 -3.24
C ARG A 255 11.56 -21.09 -2.79
N MET A 256 10.98 -20.87 -1.61
CA MET A 256 9.92 -21.70 -1.05
C MET A 256 8.55 -21.37 -1.65
N LEU A 257 8.23 -20.07 -1.70
CA LEU A 257 6.91 -19.58 -2.08
C LEU A 257 6.77 -19.34 -3.61
N GLY A 258 7.86 -19.46 -4.37
CA GLY A 258 7.88 -19.18 -5.81
C GLY A 258 6.94 -20.06 -6.63
N ILE A 259 6.61 -21.26 -6.16
CA ILE A 259 5.63 -22.13 -6.82
C ILE A 259 4.23 -21.49 -6.81
N LEU A 260 3.88 -20.76 -5.76
CA LEU A 260 2.58 -20.07 -5.66
C LEU A 260 2.47 -18.93 -6.68
N SER A 261 3.57 -18.27 -7.01
CA SER A 261 3.57 -17.18 -8.00
C SER A 261 3.22 -17.65 -9.42
N ARG A 262 3.38 -18.95 -9.71
CA ARG A 262 3.05 -19.57 -11.01
C ARG A 262 1.56 -19.87 -11.16
N LEU A 263 0.79 -19.81 -10.08
CA LEU A 263 -0.66 -20.02 -10.13
C LEU A 263 -1.31 -18.89 -10.92
N ARG A 264 -2.02 -19.22 -11.99
CA ARG A 264 -2.64 -18.25 -12.92
C ARG A 264 -3.54 -17.24 -12.22
N LEU A 265 -4.29 -17.69 -11.22
CA LEU A 265 -5.19 -16.83 -10.42
C LEU A 265 -4.39 -15.81 -9.63
N ILE A 266 -3.33 -16.22 -8.93
CA ILE A 266 -2.48 -15.34 -8.13
C ILE A 266 -1.78 -14.30 -9.02
N ALA A 267 -1.21 -14.75 -10.14
CA ALA A 267 -0.59 -13.86 -11.11
C ALA A 267 -1.60 -12.88 -11.72
N PHE A 268 -2.84 -13.29 -11.96
CA PHE A 268 -3.92 -12.43 -12.43
C PHE A 268 -4.26 -11.37 -11.39
N CYS A 269 -4.54 -11.77 -10.15
CA CYS A 269 -4.86 -10.86 -9.05
C CYS A 269 -3.72 -9.86 -8.78
N GLY A 270 -2.46 -10.32 -8.78
CA GLY A 270 -1.30 -9.45 -8.56
C GLY A 270 -1.07 -8.43 -9.68
N ARG A 271 -1.56 -8.70 -10.90
CA ARG A 271 -1.53 -7.76 -12.02
C ARG A 271 -2.61 -6.68 -11.95
N HIS A 272 -3.75 -7.02 -11.39
CA HIS A 272 -4.96 -6.19 -11.42
C HIS A 272 -5.39 -5.74 -10.01
N THR A 273 -4.42 -5.54 -9.12
CA THR A 273 -4.66 -5.23 -7.71
C THR A 273 -5.51 -3.99 -7.49
N LEU A 274 -5.36 -2.95 -8.33
CA LEU A 274 -6.07 -1.68 -8.14
C LEU A 274 -7.58 -1.83 -8.26
N TRP A 275 -8.07 -2.46 -9.34
CA TRP A 275 -9.51 -2.62 -9.53
C TRP A 275 -10.13 -3.60 -8.56
N ILE A 276 -9.45 -4.72 -8.25
CA ILE A 276 -9.90 -5.66 -7.21
C ILE A 276 -9.95 -4.96 -5.85
N TYR A 277 -8.96 -4.09 -5.55
CA TYR A 277 -8.96 -3.23 -4.37
C TYR A 277 -10.18 -2.28 -4.35
N LEU A 278 -10.48 -1.61 -5.44
CA LEU A 278 -11.61 -0.68 -5.50
C LEU A 278 -12.96 -1.41 -5.29
N TRP A 279 -13.15 -2.56 -5.92
CA TRP A 279 -14.38 -3.34 -5.76
C TRP A 279 -14.59 -3.91 -4.35
N HIS A 280 -13.52 -4.10 -3.54
CA HIS A 280 -13.73 -4.56 -2.16
C HIS A 280 -14.40 -3.51 -1.27
N ILE A 281 -14.26 -2.22 -1.56
CA ILE A 281 -14.74 -1.12 -0.72
C ILE A 281 -16.25 -1.22 -0.42
N PRO A 282 -17.15 -1.28 -1.42
CA PRO A 282 -18.58 -1.44 -1.15
C PRO A 282 -18.89 -2.77 -0.45
N LEU A 283 -18.15 -3.83 -0.76
CA LEU A 283 -18.41 -5.17 -0.22
C LEU A 283 -18.10 -5.28 1.28
N VAL A 284 -17.12 -4.53 1.77
CA VAL A 284 -16.85 -4.47 3.22
C VAL A 284 -18.08 -4.00 4.00
N SER A 285 -18.77 -2.99 3.50
CA SER A 285 -20.01 -2.48 4.10
C SER A 285 -21.17 -3.46 3.92
N LEU A 286 -21.34 -4.03 2.74
CA LEU A 286 -22.41 -4.99 2.43
C LEU A 286 -22.32 -6.31 3.20
N THR A 287 -21.10 -6.68 3.63
CA THR A 287 -20.89 -7.90 4.41
C THR A 287 -20.98 -7.71 5.93
N ARG A 288 -21.20 -6.48 6.43
CA ARG A 288 -21.40 -6.21 7.86
C ARG A 288 -22.50 -7.04 8.53
N PRO A 289 -23.65 -7.31 7.88
CA PRO A 289 -24.70 -8.11 8.49
C PRO A 289 -24.30 -9.58 8.81
N LEU A 290 -23.18 -10.06 8.26
CA LEU A 290 -22.63 -11.38 8.60
C LEU A 290 -21.96 -11.43 10.00
N GLY A 291 -21.98 -10.32 10.75
CA GLY A 291 -21.43 -10.23 12.11
C GLY A 291 -19.90 -10.39 12.16
N ASP A 292 -19.42 -10.98 13.26
CA ASP A 292 -17.98 -11.09 13.56
C ASP A 292 -17.27 -12.29 12.87
N HIS A 293 -17.94 -12.94 11.94
CA HIS A 293 -17.37 -14.07 11.19
C HIS A 293 -16.39 -13.58 10.12
N TRP A 294 -15.20 -13.15 10.52
CA TRP A 294 -14.20 -12.54 9.65
C TRP A 294 -13.77 -13.41 8.45
N LEU A 295 -13.66 -14.74 8.65
CA LEU A 295 -13.18 -15.64 7.58
C LEU A 295 -14.20 -15.79 6.44
N PRO A 296 -15.47 -16.12 6.67
CA PRO A 296 -16.51 -16.08 5.63
C PRO A 296 -16.62 -14.71 4.95
N ARG A 297 -16.54 -13.63 5.73
CA ARG A 297 -16.54 -12.26 5.16
C ARG A 297 -15.36 -12.02 4.23
N LEU A 298 -14.14 -12.43 4.63
CA LEU A 298 -12.95 -12.32 3.79
C LEU A 298 -13.11 -13.07 2.48
N VAL A 299 -13.56 -14.34 2.56
CA VAL A 299 -13.78 -15.18 1.37
C VAL A 299 -14.82 -14.53 0.45
N LEU A 300 -15.94 -14.06 1.00
CA LEU A 300 -17.01 -13.42 0.22
C LEU A 300 -16.50 -12.13 -0.43
N VAL A 301 -15.85 -11.24 0.32
CA VAL A 301 -15.28 -9.99 -0.21
C VAL A 301 -14.28 -10.29 -1.33
N TRP A 302 -13.40 -11.28 -1.14
CA TRP A 302 -12.44 -11.69 -2.17
C TRP A 302 -13.13 -12.20 -3.44
N CYS A 303 -13.99 -13.20 -3.30
CA CYS A 303 -14.63 -13.86 -4.44
C CYS A 303 -15.50 -12.87 -5.23
N VAL A 304 -16.30 -12.04 -4.53
CA VAL A 304 -17.18 -11.08 -5.19
C VAL A 304 -16.38 -9.94 -5.83
N SER A 305 -15.33 -9.41 -5.18
CA SER A 305 -14.46 -8.39 -5.79
C SER A 305 -13.82 -8.90 -7.07
N LEU A 306 -13.35 -10.15 -7.07
CA LEU A 306 -12.75 -10.78 -8.23
C LEU A 306 -13.78 -11.01 -9.35
N ALA A 307 -14.99 -11.45 -9.00
CA ALA A 307 -16.08 -11.67 -9.96
C ALA A 307 -16.52 -10.34 -10.61
N LEU A 308 -16.71 -9.28 -9.81
CA LEU A 308 -17.06 -7.94 -10.31
C LEU A 308 -15.99 -7.41 -11.26
N TYR A 309 -14.72 -7.57 -10.89
CA TYR A 309 -13.64 -7.17 -11.79
C TYR A 309 -13.59 -8.02 -13.08
N ALA A 310 -13.84 -9.32 -13.00
CA ALA A 310 -13.89 -10.19 -14.19
C ALA A 310 -15.01 -9.77 -15.14
N VAL A 311 -16.19 -9.44 -14.62
CA VAL A 311 -17.31 -8.88 -15.38
C VAL A 311 -16.92 -7.54 -16.01
N GLN A 312 -16.37 -6.61 -15.21
CA GLN A 312 -15.88 -5.32 -15.71
C GLN A 312 -14.89 -5.50 -16.86
N LEU A 313 -13.89 -6.38 -16.70
CA LEU A 313 -12.87 -6.64 -17.72
C LEU A 313 -13.48 -7.20 -19.00
N SER A 314 -14.49 -8.06 -18.89
CA SER A 314 -15.20 -8.65 -20.02
C SER A 314 -16.01 -7.60 -20.77
N LEU A 315 -16.73 -6.72 -20.03
CA LEU A 315 -17.49 -5.62 -20.61
C LEU A 315 -16.57 -4.60 -21.28
N VAL A 316 -15.47 -4.22 -20.65
CA VAL A 316 -14.48 -3.29 -21.23
C VAL A 316 -13.90 -3.86 -22.54
N LYS A 317 -13.52 -5.13 -22.55
CA LYS A 317 -13.03 -5.78 -23.79
C LYS A 317 -14.10 -5.85 -24.88
N TRP A 318 -15.34 -6.07 -24.52
CA TRP A 318 -16.47 -6.09 -25.47
C TRP A 318 -16.71 -4.69 -26.07
N VAL A 319 -16.71 -3.63 -25.25
CA VAL A 319 -16.83 -2.25 -25.71
C VAL A 319 -15.63 -1.85 -26.57
N GLU A 320 -14.40 -2.17 -26.14
CA GLU A 320 -13.15 -1.84 -26.84
C GLU A 320 -13.10 -2.42 -28.27
N ARG A 321 -13.69 -3.61 -28.48
CA ARG A 321 -13.81 -4.22 -29.82
C ARG A 321 -14.73 -3.47 -30.74
N ARG A 322 -15.75 -2.77 -30.22
CA ARG A 322 -16.77 -2.04 -31.00
C ARG A 322 -16.45 -0.57 -31.14
N HIS A 323 -15.94 0.03 -30.06
CA HIS A 323 -15.67 1.45 -29.91
C HIS A 323 -14.33 1.64 -29.18
N PRO A 324 -13.19 1.51 -29.89
CA PRO A 324 -11.88 1.69 -29.27
C PRO A 324 -11.71 3.13 -28.78
N HIS A 325 -11.52 3.31 -27.46
CA HIS A 325 -11.31 4.61 -26.86
C HIS A 325 -10.15 4.57 -25.85
N PRO A 326 -9.24 5.56 -25.85
CA PRO A 326 -8.07 5.57 -24.97
C PRO A 326 -8.38 5.48 -23.47
N LEU A 327 -9.54 5.93 -23.01
CA LEU A 327 -9.94 5.87 -21.61
C LEU A 327 -10.26 4.44 -21.14
N LEU A 328 -10.63 3.52 -22.05
CA LEU A 328 -10.95 2.13 -21.68
C LEU A 328 -9.77 1.40 -21.06
N ARG A 329 -8.54 1.80 -21.39
CA ARG A 329 -7.32 1.26 -20.76
C ARG A 329 -7.31 1.44 -19.23
N TYR A 330 -7.86 2.55 -18.72
CA TYR A 330 -7.90 2.82 -17.28
C TYR A 330 -8.93 1.98 -16.53
N LEU A 331 -9.90 1.42 -17.22
CA LEU A 331 -10.87 0.47 -16.68
C LEU A 331 -10.33 -0.98 -16.66
N ARG A 332 -9.22 -1.23 -17.32
CA ARG A 332 -8.64 -2.58 -17.48
C ARG A 332 -7.37 -2.78 -16.66
N ASP A 333 -6.49 -1.75 -16.54
CA ASP A 333 -5.12 -1.87 -16.00
C ASP A 333 -4.98 -1.24 -14.60
#